data_053d6daa4d80d22493ef3dc7bb897a29
#
_entry.id   053d6daa4d80d22493ef3dc7bb897a29
#
_cell.length_a   1.000
_cell.length_b   1.000
_cell.length_c   1.000
_cell.angle_alpha   90.00
_cell.angle_beta   90.00
_cell.angle_gamma   90.00
#
_symmetry.space_group_name_H-M   'P 1'
#
loop_
_entity.id
_entity.type
_entity.pdbx_description
1 polymer ?
#
loop_
_entity_poly.entity_id
_entity_poly.type
_entity_poly.pdbx_seq_one_letter_code
_entity_poly.pdbx_strand_id
1 'polypeptide(L)'
;MYRNTWKSLLSVHASNIPGWRTNRKIVVIESDDWGSIRMSSLEAFKNLLKAGMREDRNHYNLYDSLESNRDLECLFETLSNFKDKNGKAPVMTGVNVVANPVFERIKETGYTEYFYEPYTETLKRYPAHDRVYELSLIHIS
;
A
#
# COMPACT_ATOMS: atom_id res chain seq x y z
N MET A 1 -27.81 -4.64 4.22
CA MET A 1 -28.58 -3.79 3.27
C MET A 1 -28.77 -2.42 3.91
N TYR A 2 -27.91 -1.45 3.65
CA TYR A 2 -28.00 -0.10 4.21
C TYR A 2 -29.16 0.65 3.54
N ARG A 3 -30.24 0.87 4.27
CA ARG A 3 -31.29 1.82 3.85
C ARG A 3 -30.69 3.24 3.97
N ASN A 4 -30.16 3.78 2.88
CA ASN A 4 -29.87 5.20 2.79
C ASN A 4 -31.20 5.95 2.87
N THR A 5 -31.54 6.43 4.04
CA THR A 5 -32.71 7.30 4.21
C THR A 5 -32.35 8.68 3.64
N TRP A 6 -33.31 9.38 3.04
CA TRP A 6 -33.14 10.76 2.56
C TRP A 6 -32.50 11.68 3.59
N LYS A 7 -32.75 11.41 4.89
CA LYS A 7 -32.14 12.14 6.01
C LYS A 7 -30.62 11.98 6.09
N SER A 8 -30.08 10.78 5.83
CA SER A 8 -28.62 10.56 5.84
C SER A 8 -27.95 11.23 4.63
N LEU A 9 -28.59 11.20 3.48
CA LEU A 9 -28.09 11.91 2.30
C LEU A 9 -28.06 13.43 2.51
N LEU A 10 -29.15 14.00 3.01
CA LEU A 10 -29.21 15.43 3.32
C LEU A 10 -28.19 15.86 4.38
N SER A 11 -27.98 15.03 5.41
CA SER A 11 -26.96 15.27 6.42
C SER A 11 -25.55 15.31 5.84
N VAL A 12 -25.20 14.35 4.98
CA VAL A 12 -23.89 14.30 4.30
C VAL A 12 -23.69 15.53 3.40
N HIS A 13 -24.74 15.94 2.66
CA HIS A 13 -24.62 17.13 1.82
C HIS A 13 -24.54 18.42 2.64
N ALA A 14 -25.29 18.51 3.73
CA ALA A 14 -25.27 19.69 4.62
C ALA A 14 -23.92 19.85 5.32
N SER A 15 -23.26 18.74 5.72
CA SER A 15 -21.93 18.80 6.35
C SER A 15 -20.83 19.29 5.41
N ASN A 16 -21.04 19.19 4.10
CA ASN A 16 -20.08 19.69 3.10
C ASN A 16 -20.29 21.17 2.72
N ILE A 17 -21.38 21.82 3.17
CA ILE A 17 -21.66 23.24 2.84
C ILE A 17 -20.55 24.17 3.32
N PRO A 18 -20.04 24.07 4.57
CA PRO A 18 -18.96 24.92 5.08
C PRO A 18 -17.56 24.50 4.61
N GLY A 19 -17.45 23.43 3.80
CA GLY A 19 -16.16 22.91 3.31
C GLY A 19 -15.46 23.87 2.33
N TRP A 20 -14.15 23.66 2.17
CA TRP A 20 -13.37 24.33 1.14
C TRP A 20 -13.91 24.05 -0.25
N ARG A 21 -13.92 25.06 -1.11
CA ARG A 21 -14.45 24.96 -2.48
C ARG A 21 -13.41 25.46 -3.47
N THR A 22 -13.38 24.78 -4.63
CA THR A 22 -12.52 25.14 -5.75
C THR A 22 -13.23 24.89 -7.07
N ASN A 23 -12.95 25.73 -8.07
CA ASN A 23 -13.35 25.49 -9.46
C ASN A 23 -12.37 24.58 -10.22
N ARG A 24 -11.29 24.15 -9.56
CA ARG A 24 -10.32 23.21 -10.12
C ARG A 24 -10.86 21.79 -10.01
N LYS A 25 -10.66 21.01 -11.07
CA LYS A 25 -10.80 19.54 -10.99
C LYS A 25 -9.49 18.99 -10.46
N ILE A 26 -9.53 18.35 -9.30
CA ILE A 26 -8.36 17.79 -8.62
C ILE A 26 -8.58 16.29 -8.53
N VAL A 27 -7.58 15.52 -8.99
CA VAL A 27 -7.48 14.07 -8.78
C VAL A 27 -6.28 13.86 -7.89
N VAL A 28 -6.46 13.15 -6.78
CA VAL A 28 -5.39 12.72 -5.87
C VAL A 28 -5.24 11.21 -6.04
N ILE A 29 -4.01 10.77 -6.25
CA ILE A 29 -3.66 9.36 -6.36
C ILE A 29 -2.76 9.05 -5.16
N GLU A 30 -3.27 8.24 -4.25
CA GLU A 30 -2.55 7.76 -3.06
C GLU A 30 -2.56 6.24 -3.03
N SER A 31 -1.47 5.65 -2.57
CA SER A 31 -1.36 4.22 -2.30
C SER A 31 -0.58 4.03 -1.02
N ASP A 32 -1.07 3.21 -0.12
CA ASP A 32 -0.50 2.93 1.19
C ASP A 32 0.10 1.52 1.27
N ASP A 33 0.75 1.25 2.41
CA ASP A 33 1.38 -0.04 2.75
C ASP A 33 2.53 -0.47 1.84
N TRP A 34 3.14 0.44 1.09
CA TRP A 34 4.31 0.14 0.26
C TRP A 34 5.46 -0.36 1.14
N GLY A 35 6.19 -1.36 0.64
CA GLY A 35 7.28 -2.01 1.37
C GLY A 35 6.82 -2.99 2.46
N SER A 36 5.53 -3.28 2.58
CA SER A 36 4.97 -4.15 3.61
C SER A 36 5.07 -5.63 3.25
N ILE A 37 5.50 -6.46 4.21
CA ILE A 37 5.39 -7.91 4.14
C ILE A 37 4.23 -8.37 5.03
N ARG A 38 3.13 -8.79 4.40
CA ARG A 38 1.90 -9.20 5.11
C ARG A 38 1.94 -10.62 5.63
N MET A 39 2.70 -11.49 4.98
CA MET A 39 2.74 -12.93 5.30
C MET A 39 4.20 -13.40 5.41
N SER A 40 4.51 -14.14 6.46
CA SER A 40 5.88 -14.60 6.69
C SER A 40 6.38 -15.59 5.63
N SER A 41 5.49 -16.45 5.11
CA SER A 41 5.81 -17.41 4.07
C SER A 41 4.56 -18.06 3.48
N LEU A 42 4.72 -18.73 2.33
CA LEU A 42 3.67 -19.56 1.74
C LEU A 42 3.27 -20.73 2.67
N GLU A 43 4.22 -21.23 3.47
CA GLU A 43 3.93 -22.28 4.45
C GLU A 43 3.03 -21.75 5.57
N ALA A 44 3.30 -20.56 6.09
CA ALA A 44 2.44 -19.89 7.06
C ALA A 44 1.01 -19.71 6.52
N PHE A 45 0.87 -19.23 5.29
CA PHE A 45 -0.43 -19.13 4.62
C PHE A 45 -1.17 -20.47 4.57
N LYS A 46 -0.49 -21.54 4.14
CA LYS A 46 -1.08 -22.88 4.10
C LYS A 46 -1.49 -23.40 5.48
N ASN A 47 -0.72 -23.09 6.51
CA ASN A 47 -1.02 -23.48 7.89
C ASN A 47 -2.25 -22.75 8.43
N LEU A 48 -2.43 -21.47 8.10
CA LEU A 48 -3.63 -20.71 8.43
C LEU A 48 -4.88 -21.32 7.77
N LEU A 49 -4.79 -21.69 6.49
CA LEU A 49 -5.89 -22.37 5.81
C LEU A 49 -6.23 -23.72 6.45
N LYS A 50 -5.22 -24.53 6.82
CA LYS A 50 -5.43 -25.80 7.54
C LYS A 50 -6.07 -25.60 8.92
N ALA A 51 -5.78 -24.48 9.58
CA ALA A 51 -6.40 -24.10 10.84
C ALA A 51 -7.84 -23.57 10.68
N GLY A 52 -8.36 -23.53 9.45
CA GLY A 52 -9.73 -23.08 9.16
C GLY A 52 -9.89 -21.58 8.96
N MET A 53 -8.80 -20.83 8.96
CA MET A 53 -8.82 -19.40 8.63
C MET A 53 -9.01 -19.23 7.11
N ARG A 54 -9.89 -18.31 6.72
CA ARG A 54 -10.27 -18.13 5.31
C ARG A 54 -9.42 -17.02 4.65
N GLU A 55 -8.10 -17.13 4.79
CA GLU A 55 -7.14 -16.19 4.19
C GLU A 55 -7.16 -16.25 2.66
N ASP A 56 -7.66 -17.32 2.08
CA ASP A 56 -7.94 -17.49 0.65
C ASP A 56 -9.04 -16.56 0.11
N ARG A 57 -9.80 -15.89 0.98
CA ARG A 57 -10.80 -14.87 0.61
C ARG A 57 -10.30 -13.44 0.76
N ASN A 58 -9.15 -13.26 1.33
CA ASN A 58 -8.52 -11.97 1.47
C ASN A 58 -7.61 -11.70 0.26
N HIS A 59 -8.02 -10.79 -0.61
CA HIS A 59 -7.28 -10.46 -1.83
C HIS A 59 -5.87 -9.95 -1.54
N TYR A 60 -5.69 -9.21 -0.45
CA TYR A 60 -4.37 -8.72 -0.04
C TYR A 60 -3.43 -9.88 0.33
N ASN A 61 -3.90 -10.87 1.08
CA ASN A 61 -3.09 -12.03 1.46
C ASN A 61 -2.82 -13.00 0.32
N LEU A 62 -3.63 -12.96 -0.75
CA LEU A 62 -3.46 -13.79 -1.93
C LEU A 62 -2.51 -13.19 -2.98
N TYR A 63 -2.60 -11.88 -3.19
CA TYR A 63 -2.02 -11.25 -4.38
C TYR A 63 -1.05 -10.12 -4.05
N ASP A 64 -1.09 -9.61 -2.81
CA ASP A 64 -0.18 -8.54 -2.41
C ASP A 64 1.26 -9.03 -2.37
N SER A 65 2.15 -8.25 -2.94
CA SER A 65 3.56 -8.56 -3.01
C SER A 65 4.38 -7.28 -2.81
N LEU A 66 5.61 -7.47 -2.39
CA LEU A 66 6.56 -6.37 -2.31
C LEU A 66 6.80 -5.82 -3.74
N GLU A 67 6.70 -4.52 -3.90
CA GLU A 67 6.96 -3.85 -5.17
C GLU A 67 8.40 -4.08 -5.64
N SER A 68 8.56 -4.48 -6.90
CA SER A 68 9.86 -4.65 -7.52
C SER A 68 10.34 -3.39 -8.26
N ASN A 69 11.64 -3.36 -8.61
CA ASN A 69 12.18 -2.31 -9.48
C ASN A 69 11.34 -2.16 -10.76
N ARG A 70 10.94 -3.30 -11.35
CA ARG A 70 10.16 -3.32 -12.59
C ARG A 70 8.76 -2.77 -12.42
N ASP A 71 8.12 -3.04 -11.29
CA ASP A 71 6.78 -2.51 -11.01
C ASP A 71 6.82 -0.99 -10.94
N LEU A 72 7.81 -0.42 -10.26
CA LEU A 72 7.99 1.03 -10.17
C LEU A 72 8.34 1.65 -11.53
N GLU A 73 9.24 1.05 -12.30
CA GLU A 73 9.57 1.52 -13.64
C GLU A 73 8.33 1.56 -14.54
N CYS A 74 7.51 0.50 -14.55
CA CYS A 74 6.27 0.45 -15.32
C CYS A 74 5.24 1.49 -14.84
N LEU A 75 5.10 1.68 -13.53
CA LEU A 75 4.22 2.69 -12.95
C LEU A 75 4.61 4.09 -13.43
N PHE A 76 5.89 4.45 -13.29
CA PHE A 76 6.37 5.78 -13.66
C PHE A 76 6.36 6.02 -15.16
N GLU A 77 6.66 5.00 -15.97
CA GLU A 77 6.47 5.07 -17.42
C GLU A 77 5.01 5.36 -17.74
N THR A 78 4.08 4.65 -17.12
CA THR A 78 2.64 4.86 -17.32
C THR A 78 2.23 6.28 -16.93
N LEU A 79 2.61 6.75 -15.75
CA LEU A 79 2.30 8.11 -15.30
C LEU A 79 2.89 9.17 -16.23
N SER A 80 4.10 8.95 -16.75
CA SER A 80 4.79 9.89 -17.64
C SER A 80 4.11 10.07 -18.99
N ASN A 81 3.29 9.11 -19.42
CA ASN A 81 2.51 9.19 -20.65
C ASN A 81 1.31 10.15 -20.58
N PHE A 82 0.92 10.57 -19.38
CA PHE A 82 -0.18 11.51 -19.18
C PHE A 82 0.37 12.89 -18.83
N LYS A 83 -0.28 13.91 -19.33
CA LYS A 83 0.09 15.31 -19.05
C LYS A 83 -1.17 16.11 -18.75
N ASP A 84 -1.04 17.02 -17.80
CA ASP A 84 -2.07 18.04 -17.59
C ASP A 84 -2.02 19.11 -18.70
N LYS A 85 -2.94 20.09 -18.65
CA LYS A 85 -2.97 21.22 -19.59
C LYS A 85 -1.71 22.07 -19.62
N ASN A 86 -0.84 21.97 -18.60
CA ASN A 86 0.42 22.70 -18.49
C ASN A 86 1.62 21.82 -18.85
N GLY A 87 1.38 20.60 -19.34
CA GLY A 87 2.43 19.65 -19.71
C GLY A 87 3.07 18.90 -18.53
N LYS A 88 2.50 18.99 -17.31
CA LYS A 88 3.01 18.30 -16.12
C LYS A 88 2.46 16.87 -16.04
N ALA A 89 3.32 15.92 -15.72
CA ALA A 89 2.92 14.55 -15.42
C ALA A 89 2.12 14.47 -14.09
N PRO A 90 1.24 13.49 -13.92
CA PRO A 90 0.58 13.25 -12.65
C PRO A 90 1.60 12.84 -11.58
N VAL A 91 1.31 13.19 -10.35
CA VAL A 91 2.07 12.80 -9.16
C VAL A 91 1.25 11.78 -8.40
N MET A 92 1.90 10.72 -7.94
CA MET A 92 1.32 9.73 -7.05
C MET A 92 2.03 9.81 -5.70
N THR A 93 1.26 9.77 -4.61
CA THR A 93 1.79 9.70 -3.26
C THR A 93 1.82 8.24 -2.80
N GLY A 94 3.02 7.69 -2.61
CA GLY A 94 3.22 6.40 -1.97
C GLY A 94 3.47 6.58 -0.47
N VAL A 95 2.73 5.86 0.37
CA VAL A 95 2.95 5.83 1.82
C VAL A 95 3.62 4.52 2.19
N ASN A 96 4.90 4.59 2.54
CA ASN A 96 5.73 3.44 2.85
C ASN A 96 5.63 3.07 4.33
N VAL A 97 5.64 1.76 4.62
CA VAL A 97 5.92 1.29 5.97
C VAL A 97 7.37 1.61 6.34
N VAL A 98 7.60 1.93 7.60
CA VAL A 98 8.96 2.24 8.08
C VAL A 98 9.75 0.98 8.44
N ALA A 99 9.05 -0.11 8.80
CA ALA A 99 9.65 -1.36 9.25
C ALA A 99 8.73 -2.55 9.02
N ASN A 100 9.33 -3.73 8.91
CA ASN A 100 8.65 -5.01 8.80
C ASN A 100 8.95 -5.91 10.00
N PRO A 101 8.07 -6.87 10.35
CA PRO A 101 8.34 -7.85 11.38
C PRO A 101 9.51 -8.77 10.99
N VAL A 102 10.35 -9.11 11.96
CA VAL A 102 11.34 -10.20 11.82
C VAL A 102 10.70 -11.49 12.31
N PHE A 103 9.96 -12.16 11.44
CA PHE A 103 9.10 -13.29 11.78
C PHE A 103 9.82 -14.45 12.48
N GLU A 104 11.04 -14.77 12.06
CA GLU A 104 11.85 -15.85 12.63
C GLU A 104 12.17 -15.54 14.09
N ARG A 105 12.62 -14.34 14.40
CA ARG A 105 12.93 -13.94 15.79
C ARG A 105 11.69 -13.91 16.67
N ILE A 106 10.58 -13.43 16.13
CA ILE A 106 9.28 -13.43 16.84
C ILE A 106 8.87 -14.87 17.18
N LYS A 107 9.06 -15.81 16.26
CA LYS A 107 8.76 -17.23 16.45
C LYS A 107 9.70 -17.86 17.50
N GLU A 108 11.00 -17.55 17.46
CA GLU A 108 12.00 -18.06 18.41
C GLU A 108 11.67 -17.71 19.87
N THR A 109 11.07 -16.53 20.10
CA THR A 109 10.63 -16.13 21.44
C THR A 109 9.24 -16.67 21.81
N GLY A 110 8.69 -17.59 21.01
CA GLY A 110 7.32 -18.10 21.24
C GLY A 110 6.25 -17.04 21.17
N TYR A 111 6.44 -16.00 20.34
CA TYR A 111 5.53 -14.87 20.15
C TYR A 111 5.34 -13.99 21.41
N THR A 112 6.31 -13.98 22.32
CA THR A 112 6.28 -13.15 23.53
C THR A 112 6.91 -11.78 23.31
N GLU A 113 7.78 -11.64 22.31
CA GLU A 113 8.47 -10.41 21.97
C GLU A 113 8.29 -10.07 20.50
N TYR A 114 8.18 -8.76 20.20
CA TYR A 114 8.08 -8.25 18.85
C TYR A 114 9.43 -7.72 18.37
N PHE A 115 9.88 -8.21 17.22
CA PHE A 115 11.10 -7.76 16.54
C PHE A 115 10.75 -7.20 15.19
N TYR A 116 11.41 -6.11 14.83
CA TYR A 116 11.24 -5.44 13.53
C TYR A 116 12.59 -5.10 12.91
N GLU A 117 12.58 -4.87 11.62
CA GLU A 117 13.70 -4.34 10.85
C GLU A 117 13.22 -3.19 9.95
N PRO A 118 14.05 -2.17 9.66
CA PRO A 118 13.72 -1.16 8.67
C PRO A 118 13.38 -1.80 7.33
N TYR A 119 12.39 -1.25 6.61
CA TYR A 119 11.98 -1.83 5.32
C TYR A 119 13.14 -1.86 4.30
N THR A 120 14.09 -0.93 4.37
CA THR A 120 15.30 -0.92 3.56
C THR A 120 16.20 -2.14 3.78
N GLU A 121 16.21 -2.72 4.97
CA GLU A 121 16.88 -4.00 5.23
C GLU A 121 16.08 -5.17 4.66
N THR A 122 14.75 -5.09 4.73
CA THR A 122 13.87 -6.06 4.09
C THR A 122 14.15 -6.14 2.58
N LEU A 123 14.23 -5.02 1.89
CA LEU A 123 14.50 -4.96 0.44
C LEU A 123 15.78 -5.69 0.03
N LYS A 124 16.83 -5.64 0.85
CA LYS A 124 18.12 -6.30 0.55
C LYS A 124 18.02 -7.82 0.44
N ARG A 125 16.98 -8.44 0.99
CA ARG A 125 16.77 -9.89 0.93
C ARG A 125 16.11 -10.35 -0.38
N TYR A 126 15.63 -9.41 -1.18
CA TYR A 126 14.91 -9.71 -2.43
C TYR A 126 15.66 -9.15 -3.64
N PRO A 127 16.13 -10.00 -4.59
CA PRO A 127 17.07 -9.59 -5.63
C PRO A 127 16.52 -8.59 -6.64
N ALA A 128 15.29 -8.39 -6.81
CA ALA A 128 14.71 -7.44 -7.77
C ALA A 128 14.19 -6.15 -7.11
N HIS A 129 14.66 -5.85 -5.90
CA HIS A 129 14.12 -4.76 -5.06
C HIS A 129 15.20 -3.78 -4.58
N ASP A 130 16.40 -3.93 -5.05
CA ASP A 130 17.58 -3.15 -4.61
C ASP A 130 17.49 -1.65 -4.93
N ARG A 131 16.73 -1.27 -5.95
CA ARG A 131 16.52 0.13 -6.39
C ARG A 131 15.17 0.72 -5.97
N VAL A 132 14.31 -0.05 -5.31
CA VAL A 132 12.96 0.40 -4.94
C VAL A 132 12.99 1.68 -4.12
N TYR A 133 13.89 1.76 -3.13
CA TYR A 133 14.03 2.96 -2.31
C TYR A 133 14.41 4.19 -3.15
N GLU A 134 15.39 4.08 -4.04
CA GLU A 134 15.82 5.17 -4.91
C GLU A 134 14.71 5.59 -5.88
N LEU A 135 14.08 4.62 -6.55
CA LEU A 135 13.02 4.86 -7.50
C LEU A 135 11.81 5.56 -6.86
N SER A 136 11.45 5.18 -5.64
CA SER A 136 10.34 5.80 -4.92
C SER A 136 10.63 7.26 -4.57
N LEU A 137 11.86 7.61 -4.23
CA LEU A 137 12.25 9.00 -3.88
C LEU A 137 12.30 9.95 -5.08
N ILE A 138 12.62 9.48 -6.27
CA ILE A 138 12.78 10.32 -7.48
C ILE A 138 11.42 10.92 -7.90
N HIS A 139 10.32 10.29 -7.58
CA HIS A 139 8.99 10.67 -8.04
C HIS A 139 8.07 11.27 -6.97
N ILE A 140 8.57 11.43 -5.75
CA ILE A 140 7.83 12.04 -4.61
C ILE A 140 8.08 13.57 -4.51
N SER A 141 8.95 14.15 -5.33
CA SER A 141 9.32 15.57 -5.31
C SER A 141 8.54 16.42 -6.31
#